data_5b78422bea90303bd4b4b0044ef01769
#
_entry.id   5b78422bea90303bd4b4b0044ef01769
#
_cell.length_a   1.000
_cell.length_b   1.000
_cell.length_c   1.000
_cell.angle_alpha   90.00
_cell.angle_beta   90.00
_cell.angle_gamma   90.00
#
_symmetry.space_group_name_H-M   'P 1'
#
loop_
_entity.id
_entity.type
_entity.pdbx_description
1 polymer ?
#
loop_
_entity_poly.entity_id
_entity_poly.type
_entity_poly.pdbx_seq_one_letter_code
_entity_poly.pdbx_strand_id
1 'polypeptide(L)'
;TNHEVNVMLRRKALDEFAAWRDEHGNRALLVTGARQVGKTYLVREFLHAEYENVIEFDLVEQGDVRDAFDAARNVDELFIAISAFAGQRLVPGKTVIFIDEVQRCKEAVTAIKYLVQREDYDYVLSGSLLGVELRGVRSLPVGYVRIVDMYPLDFEEFCWANGVGDDVIAETLRCFEDRKPVFGPVHERLL
;
A
#
# COMPACT_ATOMS: atom_id res chain seq x y z
N THR A 1 18.67 14.40 23.02
CA THR A 1 18.24 13.33 22.12
C THR A 1 16.73 13.40 22.03
N ASN A 2 16.24 14.15 21.04
CA ASN A 2 14.83 14.17 20.71
C ASN A 2 14.50 12.80 20.11
N HIS A 3 13.78 11.97 20.85
CA HIS A 3 12.97 10.92 20.24
C HIS A 3 11.80 11.63 19.56
N GLU A 4 11.92 11.92 18.28
CA GLU A 4 10.76 12.17 17.45
C GLU A 4 9.97 10.86 17.47
N VAL A 5 8.87 10.88 18.21
CA VAL A 5 7.86 9.82 18.09
C VAL A 5 7.32 9.98 16.68
N ASN A 6 7.74 9.09 15.79
CA ASN A 6 7.22 9.04 14.43
C ASN A 6 5.75 8.61 14.53
N VAL A 7 4.87 9.58 14.72
CA VAL A 7 3.42 9.32 14.79
C VAL A 7 2.97 9.04 13.37
N MET A 8 2.66 7.78 13.08
CA MET A 8 2.09 7.38 11.81
C MET A 8 0.87 8.25 11.50
N LEU A 9 0.89 8.90 10.35
CA LEU A 9 -0.22 9.74 9.91
C LEU A 9 -1.47 8.87 9.72
N ARG A 10 -2.57 9.23 10.41
CA ARG A 10 -3.85 8.55 10.25
C ARG A 10 -4.36 8.72 8.83
N ARG A 11 -4.54 7.61 8.11
CA ARG A 11 -5.04 7.57 6.74
C ARG A 11 -6.17 6.56 6.63
N LYS A 12 -7.22 6.89 5.89
CA LYS A 12 -8.36 6.00 5.62
C LYS A 12 -7.95 4.70 4.92
N ALA A 13 -6.91 4.77 4.10
CA ALA A 13 -6.35 3.60 3.44
C ALA A 13 -5.88 2.49 4.42
N LEU A 14 -5.54 2.83 5.67
CA LEU A 14 -5.16 1.83 6.69
C LEU A 14 -6.31 0.89 7.04
N ASP A 15 -7.55 1.38 7.06
CA ASP A 15 -8.73 0.54 7.31
C ASP A 15 -8.91 -0.50 6.19
N GLU A 16 -8.63 -0.09 4.94
CA GLU A 16 -8.64 -0.99 3.78
C GLU A 16 -7.50 -2.03 3.82
N PHE A 17 -6.32 -1.63 4.30
CA PHE A 17 -5.19 -2.54 4.47
C PHE A 17 -5.48 -3.57 5.57
N ALA A 18 -6.05 -3.14 6.71
CA ALA A 18 -6.46 -4.02 7.79
C ALA A 18 -7.53 -5.02 7.31
N ALA A 19 -8.56 -4.54 6.59
CA ALA A 19 -9.59 -5.40 6.03
C ALA A 19 -9.02 -6.41 5.03
N TRP A 20 -8.02 -6.03 4.21
CA TRP A 20 -7.33 -6.96 3.32
C TRP A 20 -6.57 -8.05 4.09
N ARG A 21 -5.82 -7.68 5.13
CA ARG A 21 -5.09 -8.64 5.96
C ARG A 21 -6.03 -9.67 6.58
N ASP A 22 -7.20 -9.24 7.06
CA ASP A 22 -8.18 -10.11 7.69
C ASP A 22 -8.85 -11.09 6.70
N GLU A 23 -8.73 -10.86 5.38
CA GLU A 23 -9.14 -11.79 4.33
C GLU A 23 -8.22 -13.02 4.17
N HIS A 24 -7.09 -13.06 4.89
CA HIS A 24 -6.12 -14.16 4.93
C HIS A 24 -5.69 -14.73 3.56
N GLY A 25 -4.75 -14.05 2.90
CA GLY A 25 -3.95 -14.61 1.81
C GLY A 25 -4.65 -14.92 0.48
N ASN A 26 -5.97 -14.74 0.38
CA ASN A 26 -6.72 -15.07 -0.82
C ASN A 26 -6.47 -14.08 -1.99
N ARG A 27 -5.93 -12.90 -1.70
CA ARG A 27 -5.63 -11.85 -2.68
C ARG A 27 -4.40 -11.04 -2.26
N ALA A 28 -3.61 -10.61 -3.24
CA ALA A 28 -2.58 -9.61 -2.98
C ALA A 28 -3.21 -8.23 -2.76
N LEU A 29 -2.59 -7.39 -1.94
CA LEU A 29 -2.93 -5.97 -1.85
C LEU A 29 -2.21 -5.21 -2.97
N LEU A 30 -2.94 -4.44 -3.77
CA LEU A 30 -2.39 -3.57 -4.79
C LEU A 30 -2.72 -2.11 -4.45
N VAL A 31 -1.70 -1.37 -4.02
CA VAL A 31 -1.83 0.04 -3.64
C VAL A 31 -1.48 0.92 -4.84
N THR A 32 -2.47 1.65 -5.35
CA THR A 32 -2.30 2.54 -6.51
C THR A 32 -2.50 4.00 -6.11
N GLY A 33 -2.13 4.92 -6.98
CA GLY A 33 -2.31 6.36 -6.77
C GLY A 33 -1.17 7.18 -7.35
N ALA A 34 -1.33 8.50 -7.36
CA ALA A 34 -0.35 9.42 -7.90
C ALA A 34 1.03 9.28 -7.22
N ARG A 35 2.07 9.78 -7.88
CA ARG A 35 3.39 9.90 -7.25
C ARG A 35 3.31 10.82 -6.04
N GLN A 36 4.14 10.52 -5.02
CA GLN A 36 4.29 11.36 -3.81
C GLN A 36 3.05 11.50 -2.90
N VAL A 37 2.04 10.63 -3.03
CA VAL A 37 0.89 10.61 -2.10
C VAL A 37 1.17 9.79 -0.83
N GLY A 38 2.38 9.24 -0.67
CA GLY A 38 2.81 8.51 0.53
C GLY A 38 2.53 6.99 0.50
N LYS A 39 2.32 6.37 -0.67
CA LYS A 39 2.04 4.92 -0.79
C LYS A 39 3.08 4.06 -0.09
N THR A 40 4.32 4.14 -0.55
CA THR A 40 5.45 3.35 -0.02
C THR A 40 5.60 3.52 1.48
N TYR A 41 5.54 4.77 1.97
CA TYR A 41 5.64 5.07 3.39
C TYR A 41 4.51 4.37 4.18
N LEU A 42 3.25 4.56 3.78
CA LEU A 42 2.10 4.02 4.49
C LEU A 42 2.08 2.49 4.48
N VAL A 43 2.44 1.88 3.34
CA VAL A 43 2.57 0.42 3.22
C VAL A 43 3.64 -0.10 4.17
N ARG A 44 4.83 0.48 4.18
CA ARG A 44 5.93 0.07 5.07
C ARG A 44 5.53 0.13 6.54
N GLU A 45 4.98 1.27 6.99
CA GLU A 45 4.53 1.44 8.38
C GLU A 45 3.50 0.38 8.77
N PHE A 46 2.52 0.13 7.90
CA PHE A 46 1.51 -0.90 8.14
C PHE A 46 2.12 -2.30 8.22
N LEU A 47 2.97 -2.67 7.27
CA LEU A 47 3.54 -4.01 7.21
C LEU A 47 4.47 -4.29 8.40
N HIS A 48 5.31 -3.34 8.79
CA HIS A 48 6.19 -3.49 9.95
C HIS A 48 5.44 -3.51 11.28
N ALA A 49 4.24 -2.93 11.35
CA ALA A 49 3.38 -3.03 12.52
C ALA A 49 2.67 -4.39 12.64
N GLU A 50 2.35 -5.02 11.49
CA GLU A 50 1.42 -6.15 11.43
C GLU A 50 2.10 -7.51 11.14
N TYR A 51 3.34 -7.51 10.63
CA TYR A 51 4.05 -8.74 10.24
C TYR A 51 5.38 -8.87 10.97
N GLU A 52 5.69 -10.11 11.38
CA GLU A 52 6.98 -10.43 12.01
C GLU A 52 8.13 -10.42 10.99
N ASN A 53 7.83 -10.69 9.72
CA ASN A 53 8.81 -10.83 8.65
C ASN A 53 8.35 -10.11 7.38
N VAL A 54 9.01 -8.99 7.07
CA VAL A 54 8.71 -8.17 5.89
C VAL A 54 9.89 -8.25 4.92
N ILE A 55 9.62 -8.66 3.68
CA ILE A 55 10.56 -8.64 2.58
C ILE A 55 10.16 -7.52 1.64
N GLU A 56 11.08 -6.60 1.34
CA GLU A 56 10.80 -5.45 0.50
C GLU A 56 11.69 -5.45 -0.74
N PHE A 57 11.09 -5.19 -1.89
CA PHE A 57 11.77 -4.97 -3.16
C PHE A 57 11.31 -3.64 -3.77
N ASP A 58 12.26 -2.74 -4.02
CA ASP A 58 12.05 -1.52 -4.79
C ASP A 58 12.60 -1.72 -6.21
N LEU A 59 11.71 -1.87 -7.19
CA LEU A 59 12.11 -2.17 -8.57
C LEU A 59 12.68 -0.97 -9.34
N VAL A 60 12.70 0.21 -8.74
CA VAL A 60 13.42 1.39 -9.27
C VAL A 60 14.86 1.40 -8.77
N GLU A 61 15.06 1.17 -7.48
CA GLU A 61 16.37 1.26 -6.86
C GLU A 61 17.20 -0.03 -7.03
N GLN A 62 16.52 -1.19 -6.97
CA GLN A 62 17.17 -2.52 -7.06
C GLN A 62 17.11 -3.06 -8.49
N GLY A 63 18.00 -2.57 -9.35
CA GLY A 63 18.05 -2.97 -10.77
C GLY A 63 18.35 -4.45 -10.98
N ASP A 64 19.19 -5.05 -10.14
CA ASP A 64 19.53 -6.47 -10.15
C ASP A 64 18.33 -7.38 -9.79
N VAL A 65 17.53 -6.98 -8.81
CA VAL A 65 16.27 -7.66 -8.46
C VAL A 65 15.29 -7.58 -9.63
N ARG A 66 15.10 -6.39 -10.19
CA ARG A 66 14.21 -6.20 -11.34
C ARG A 66 14.66 -7.07 -12.52
N ASP A 67 15.94 -7.07 -12.87
CA ASP A 67 16.46 -7.85 -13.98
C ASP A 67 16.28 -9.37 -13.74
N ALA A 68 16.43 -9.84 -12.50
CA ALA A 68 16.15 -11.21 -12.13
C ALA A 68 14.65 -11.57 -12.25
N PHE A 69 13.75 -10.65 -11.87
CA PHE A 69 12.32 -10.85 -11.99
C PHE A 69 11.88 -10.85 -13.46
N ASP A 70 12.41 -9.95 -14.28
CA ASP A 70 12.13 -9.89 -15.73
C ASP A 70 12.70 -11.10 -16.50
N ALA A 71 13.77 -11.73 -16.00
CA ALA A 71 14.33 -12.95 -16.58
C ALA A 71 13.53 -14.22 -16.25
N ALA A 72 12.67 -14.19 -15.25
CA ALA A 72 11.88 -15.33 -14.83
C ALA A 72 10.84 -15.71 -15.90
N ARG A 73 10.89 -16.96 -16.37
CA ARG A 73 10.01 -17.48 -17.43
C ARG A 73 8.71 -18.07 -16.91
N ASN A 74 8.64 -18.31 -15.61
CA ASN A 74 7.49 -18.89 -14.93
C ASN A 74 7.48 -18.48 -13.44
N VAL A 75 6.38 -18.81 -12.75
CA VAL A 75 6.17 -18.43 -11.34
C VAL A 75 7.20 -19.08 -10.40
N ASP A 76 7.69 -20.28 -10.72
CA ASP A 76 8.68 -20.97 -9.87
C ASP A 76 10.04 -20.28 -9.95
N GLU A 77 10.47 -19.87 -11.15
CA GLU A 77 11.68 -19.08 -11.34
C GLU A 77 11.57 -17.71 -10.66
N LEU A 78 10.41 -17.05 -10.76
CA LEU A 78 10.18 -15.78 -10.05
C LEU A 78 10.24 -15.98 -8.53
N PHE A 79 9.63 -17.02 -8.00
CA PHE A 79 9.67 -17.31 -6.56
C PHE A 79 11.10 -17.64 -6.08
N ILE A 80 11.90 -18.32 -6.90
CA ILE A 80 13.32 -18.57 -6.62
C ILE A 80 14.08 -17.23 -6.59
N ALA A 81 13.82 -16.32 -7.54
CA ALA A 81 14.42 -14.99 -7.53
C ALA A 81 14.02 -14.20 -6.27
N ILE A 82 12.74 -14.16 -5.92
CA ILE A 82 12.25 -13.56 -4.67
C ILE A 82 13.03 -14.13 -3.47
N SER A 83 13.12 -15.45 -3.38
CA SER A 83 13.80 -16.12 -2.27
C SER A 83 15.30 -15.82 -2.21
N ALA A 84 15.96 -15.72 -3.37
CA ALA A 84 17.40 -15.46 -3.46
C ALA A 84 17.75 -14.02 -3.03
N PHE A 85 16.90 -13.06 -3.36
CA PHE A 85 17.11 -11.64 -3.04
C PHE A 85 16.44 -11.19 -1.73
N ALA A 86 15.71 -12.05 -1.04
CA ALA A 86 15.00 -11.72 0.21
C ALA A 86 15.92 -11.27 1.36
N GLY A 87 17.22 -11.64 1.31
CA GLY A 87 18.18 -11.31 2.37
C GLY A 87 17.94 -12.01 3.71
N GLN A 88 16.80 -12.67 3.87
CA GLN A 88 16.40 -13.41 5.07
C GLN A 88 15.47 -14.58 4.71
N ARG A 89 15.25 -15.47 5.68
CA ARG A 89 14.42 -16.64 5.47
C ARG A 89 12.94 -16.27 5.34
N LEU A 90 12.29 -16.80 4.31
CA LEU A 90 10.85 -16.75 4.16
C LEU A 90 10.20 -17.77 5.10
N VAL A 91 9.23 -17.35 5.91
CA VAL A 91 8.50 -18.19 6.87
C VAL A 91 7.03 -18.23 6.46
N PRO A 92 6.50 -19.38 6.03
CA PRO A 92 5.10 -19.50 5.64
C PRO A 92 4.15 -19.00 6.73
N GLY A 93 3.13 -18.24 6.34
CA GLY A 93 2.11 -17.66 7.24
C GLY A 93 2.61 -16.51 8.12
N LYS A 94 3.89 -16.11 8.03
CA LYS A 94 4.47 -15.01 8.82
C LYS A 94 5.19 -13.95 7.98
N THR A 95 5.46 -14.26 6.71
CA THR A 95 6.17 -13.37 5.80
C THR A 95 5.19 -12.67 4.88
N VAL A 96 5.34 -11.37 4.77
CA VAL A 96 4.76 -10.57 3.69
C VAL A 96 5.86 -10.13 2.72
N ILE A 97 5.55 -10.18 1.42
CA ILE A 97 6.45 -9.78 0.34
C ILE A 97 5.89 -8.51 -0.29
N PHE A 98 6.60 -7.41 -0.12
CA PHE A 98 6.24 -6.11 -0.69
C PHE A 98 7.10 -5.81 -1.91
N ILE A 99 6.44 -5.57 -3.06
CA ILE A 99 7.09 -5.18 -4.32
C ILE A 99 6.62 -3.77 -4.66
N ASP A 100 7.51 -2.80 -4.46
CA ASP A 100 7.26 -1.39 -4.79
C ASP A 100 7.58 -1.09 -6.25
N GLU A 101 6.88 -0.09 -6.82
CA GLU A 101 6.98 0.35 -8.21
C GLU A 101 6.82 -0.82 -9.22
N VAL A 102 5.85 -1.72 -8.93
CA VAL A 102 5.63 -2.99 -9.64
C VAL A 102 5.39 -2.83 -11.15
N GLN A 103 4.98 -1.64 -11.63
CA GLN A 103 4.86 -1.38 -13.06
C GLN A 103 6.20 -1.47 -13.83
N ARG A 104 7.31 -1.54 -13.11
CA ARG A 104 8.65 -1.74 -13.70
C ARG A 104 8.91 -3.17 -14.10
N CYS A 105 8.13 -4.14 -13.60
CA CYS A 105 8.23 -5.56 -13.94
C CYS A 105 6.85 -6.14 -14.24
N LYS A 106 6.54 -6.34 -15.51
CA LYS A 106 5.25 -6.88 -15.96
C LYS A 106 5.06 -8.34 -15.59
N GLU A 107 6.14 -9.06 -15.51
CA GLU A 107 6.21 -10.47 -15.13
C GLU A 107 5.72 -10.66 -13.70
N ALA A 108 6.14 -9.81 -12.75
CA ALA A 108 5.68 -9.83 -11.37
C ALA A 108 4.17 -9.59 -11.28
N VAL A 109 3.63 -8.60 -12.01
CA VAL A 109 2.19 -8.32 -12.06
C VAL A 109 1.39 -9.50 -12.60
N THR A 110 1.90 -10.13 -13.66
CA THR A 110 1.23 -11.27 -14.30
C THR A 110 1.28 -12.52 -13.41
N ALA A 111 2.40 -12.72 -12.72
CA ALA A 111 2.62 -13.90 -11.87
C ALA A 111 1.89 -13.83 -10.53
N ILE A 112 1.44 -12.65 -10.08
CA ILE A 112 0.84 -12.47 -8.75
C ILE A 112 -0.31 -13.43 -8.47
N LYS A 113 -1.14 -13.73 -9.49
CA LYS A 113 -2.20 -14.74 -9.41
C LYS A 113 -1.69 -16.08 -8.91
N TYR A 114 -0.58 -16.54 -9.45
CA TYR A 114 -0.02 -17.85 -9.14
C TYR A 114 0.75 -17.85 -7.82
N LEU A 115 1.35 -16.71 -7.46
CA LEU A 115 2.02 -16.52 -6.17
C LEU A 115 1.00 -16.58 -5.04
N VAL A 116 -0.12 -15.86 -5.16
CA VAL A 116 -1.21 -15.86 -4.16
C VAL A 116 -1.83 -17.25 -4.01
N GLN A 117 -2.00 -18.00 -5.11
CA GLN A 117 -2.56 -19.35 -5.06
C GLN A 117 -1.71 -20.38 -4.29
N ARG A 118 -0.47 -20.07 -3.94
CA ARG A 118 0.37 -20.92 -3.07
C ARG A 118 -0.02 -20.85 -1.59
N GLU A 119 -0.72 -19.76 -1.20
CA GLU A 119 -1.20 -19.51 0.17
C GLU A 119 -0.11 -19.56 1.26
N ASP A 120 1.17 -19.52 0.85
CA ASP A 120 2.32 -19.59 1.79
C ASP A 120 2.65 -18.20 2.36
N TYR A 121 2.45 -17.14 1.58
CA TYR A 121 2.89 -15.77 1.89
C TYR A 121 1.85 -14.77 1.45
N ASP A 122 1.79 -13.63 2.18
CA ASP A 122 1.04 -12.48 1.75
C ASP A 122 1.86 -11.63 0.79
N TYR A 123 1.18 -10.99 -0.17
CA TYR A 123 1.82 -10.16 -1.19
C TYR A 123 1.20 -8.77 -1.23
N VAL A 124 2.06 -7.76 -1.19
CA VAL A 124 1.67 -6.36 -1.38
C VAL A 124 2.43 -5.79 -2.56
N LEU A 125 1.71 -5.12 -3.43
CA LEU A 125 2.25 -4.44 -4.60
C LEU A 125 1.93 -2.96 -4.49
N SER A 126 2.85 -2.09 -4.87
CA SER A 126 2.53 -0.69 -5.06
C SER A 126 2.99 -0.20 -6.41
N GLY A 127 2.31 0.82 -6.92
CA GLY A 127 2.70 1.45 -8.17
C GLY A 127 1.96 2.74 -8.46
N SER A 128 2.62 3.62 -9.22
CA SER A 128 2.03 4.87 -9.67
C SER A 128 1.27 4.67 -10.98
N LEU A 129 0.00 5.14 -11.03
CA LEU A 129 -0.82 5.20 -12.26
C LEU A 129 -0.89 3.87 -13.06
N LEU A 130 -1.05 2.74 -12.37
CA LEU A 130 -1.14 1.41 -12.98
C LEU A 130 -2.15 1.32 -14.15
N GLY A 131 -3.19 2.13 -14.15
CA GLY A 131 -4.17 2.17 -15.24
C GLY A 131 -3.63 2.68 -16.58
N VAL A 132 -2.55 3.47 -16.57
CA VAL A 132 -1.94 4.05 -17.79
C VAL A 132 -0.70 3.26 -18.23
N GLU A 133 0.14 2.82 -17.29
CA GLU A 133 1.42 2.15 -17.58
C GLU A 133 1.27 0.64 -17.82
N LEU A 134 0.20 0.01 -17.33
CA LEU A 134 -0.12 -1.39 -17.64
C LEU A 134 -0.71 -1.62 -19.05
N ARG A 135 -0.61 -0.65 -19.96
CA ARG A 135 -0.86 -0.86 -21.38
C ARG A 135 0.17 -1.88 -21.93
N GLY A 136 -0.19 -3.16 -21.87
CA GLY A 136 0.67 -4.27 -22.28
C GLY A 136 0.79 -5.41 -21.27
N VAL A 137 0.29 -5.28 -20.06
CA VAL A 137 -0.01 -6.40 -19.19
C VAL A 137 -1.27 -7.07 -19.75
N ARG A 138 -1.18 -8.36 -20.07
CA ARG A 138 -2.26 -9.13 -20.74
C ARG A 138 -3.59 -9.10 -19.98
N SER A 139 -3.58 -8.95 -18.65
CA SER A 139 -4.72 -8.59 -17.79
C SER A 139 -4.23 -8.44 -16.34
N LEU A 140 -4.68 -7.42 -15.65
CA LEU A 140 -4.59 -7.41 -14.18
C LEU A 140 -5.48 -8.56 -13.67
N PRO A 141 -4.98 -9.48 -12.84
CA PRO A 141 -5.80 -10.60 -12.34
C PRO A 141 -6.74 -10.12 -11.23
N VAL A 142 -7.79 -9.38 -11.61
CA VAL A 142 -8.73 -8.66 -10.71
C VAL A 142 -9.28 -9.55 -9.59
N GLY A 143 -9.47 -10.85 -9.84
CA GLY A 143 -9.93 -11.80 -8.82
C GLY A 143 -8.88 -12.16 -7.75
N TYR A 144 -7.60 -11.84 -7.98
CA TYR A 144 -6.46 -12.20 -7.12
C TYR A 144 -5.77 -10.99 -6.50
N VAL A 145 -6.32 -9.80 -6.70
CA VAL A 145 -5.84 -8.56 -6.09
C VAL A 145 -6.99 -7.80 -5.46
N ARG A 146 -6.74 -7.20 -4.30
CA ARG A 146 -7.56 -6.14 -3.73
C ARG A 146 -6.89 -4.82 -4.06
N ILE A 147 -7.58 -3.95 -4.76
CA ILE A 147 -7.04 -2.65 -5.18
C ILE A 147 -7.46 -1.60 -4.16
N VAL A 148 -6.49 -0.83 -3.68
CA VAL A 148 -6.70 0.34 -2.84
C VAL A 148 -6.08 1.55 -3.51
N ASP A 149 -6.92 2.51 -3.86
CA ASP A 149 -6.49 3.76 -4.48
C ASP A 149 -6.14 4.80 -3.41
N MET A 150 -4.89 5.22 -3.38
CA MET A 150 -4.44 6.29 -2.49
C MET A 150 -4.46 7.63 -3.20
N TYR A 151 -5.12 8.58 -2.55
CA TYR A 151 -5.20 9.98 -2.95
C TYR A 151 -4.36 10.88 -2.02
N PRO A 152 -4.08 12.13 -2.39
CA PRO A 152 -3.64 13.13 -1.41
C PRO A 152 -4.59 13.17 -0.20
N LEU A 153 -4.14 13.76 0.91
CA LEU A 153 -4.99 13.90 2.10
C LEU A 153 -6.33 14.54 1.71
N ASP A 154 -7.41 13.91 2.12
CA ASP A 154 -8.71 14.55 2.07
C ASP A 154 -8.89 15.51 3.26
N PHE A 155 -10.03 16.19 3.35
CA PHE A 155 -10.29 17.17 4.40
C PHE A 155 -10.20 16.56 5.81
N GLU A 156 -10.76 15.38 6.02
CA GLU A 156 -10.73 14.72 7.34
C GLU A 156 -9.31 14.29 7.70
N GLU A 157 -8.59 13.65 6.78
CA GLU A 157 -7.20 13.24 6.96
C GLU A 157 -6.28 14.45 7.22
N PHE A 158 -6.51 15.56 6.52
CA PHE A 158 -5.79 16.81 6.75
C PHE A 158 -6.08 17.35 8.17
N CYS A 159 -7.35 17.34 8.60
CA CYS A 159 -7.74 17.74 9.94
C CYS A 159 -7.05 16.87 11.01
N TRP A 160 -7.06 15.55 10.84
CA TRP A 160 -6.36 14.64 11.76
C TRP A 160 -4.86 14.92 11.84
N ALA A 161 -4.22 15.18 10.70
CA ALA A 161 -2.80 15.52 10.63
C ALA A 161 -2.46 16.81 11.41
N ASN A 162 -3.42 17.72 11.55
CA ASN A 162 -3.30 18.96 12.30
C ASN A 162 -3.85 18.86 13.75
N GLY A 163 -4.17 17.65 14.22
CA GLY A 163 -4.66 17.41 15.59
C GLY A 163 -6.09 17.89 15.83
N VAL A 164 -6.89 18.01 14.77
CA VAL A 164 -8.32 18.31 14.87
C VAL A 164 -9.08 17.02 15.17
N GLY A 165 -9.84 16.98 16.24
CA GLY A 165 -10.60 15.81 16.67
C GLY A 165 -11.83 15.54 15.80
N ASP A 166 -12.28 14.27 15.80
CA ASP A 166 -13.43 13.81 14.99
C ASP A 166 -14.71 14.58 15.29
N ASP A 167 -14.94 15.02 16.55
CA ASP A 167 -16.12 15.81 16.92
C ASP A 167 -16.18 17.16 16.20
N VAL A 168 -15.02 17.83 16.06
CA VAL A 168 -14.92 19.12 15.36
C VAL A 168 -15.12 18.92 13.86
N ILE A 169 -14.59 17.84 13.30
CA ILE A 169 -14.75 17.49 11.90
C ILE A 169 -16.24 17.22 11.59
N ALA A 170 -16.89 16.38 12.42
CA ALA A 170 -18.31 16.04 12.26
C ALA A 170 -19.21 17.28 12.33
N GLU A 171 -18.94 18.20 13.28
CA GLU A 171 -19.69 19.45 13.41
C GLU A 171 -19.46 20.34 12.18
N THR A 172 -18.24 20.43 11.68
CA THR A 172 -17.90 21.22 10.47
C THR A 172 -18.63 20.68 9.25
N LEU A 173 -18.64 19.36 9.05
CA LEU A 173 -19.36 18.71 7.95
C LEU A 173 -20.88 18.95 8.05
N ARG A 174 -21.45 18.82 9.26
CA ARG A 174 -22.86 19.10 9.50
C ARG A 174 -23.21 20.58 9.17
N CYS A 175 -22.38 21.54 9.59
CA CYS A 175 -22.58 22.94 9.25
C CYS A 175 -22.53 23.15 7.72
N PHE A 176 -21.64 22.47 7.03
CA PHE A 176 -21.53 22.53 5.57
C PHE A 176 -22.81 21.97 4.88
N GLU A 177 -23.29 20.80 5.30
CA GLU A 177 -24.51 20.20 4.78
C GLU A 177 -25.75 21.08 5.02
N ASP A 178 -25.87 21.65 6.23
CA ASP A 178 -26.94 22.55 6.63
C ASP A 178 -26.82 23.97 6.04
N ARG A 179 -25.71 24.27 5.34
CA ARG A 179 -25.35 25.61 4.85
C ARG A 179 -25.36 26.67 5.95
N LYS A 180 -24.87 26.31 7.12
CA LYS A 180 -24.71 27.20 8.28
C LYS A 180 -23.26 27.58 8.46
N PRO A 181 -22.96 28.77 9.03
CA PRO A 181 -21.60 29.11 9.37
C PRO A 181 -21.06 28.20 10.47
N VAL A 182 -19.79 27.82 10.34
CA VAL A 182 -19.04 27.15 11.42
C VAL A 182 -18.79 28.14 12.53
N PHE A 183 -18.85 27.71 13.78
CA PHE A 183 -18.55 28.55 14.94
C PHE A 183 -17.15 29.18 14.82
N GLY A 184 -17.07 30.51 14.99
CA GLY A 184 -15.89 31.31 14.67
C GLY A 184 -14.56 30.75 15.17
N PRO A 185 -14.41 30.39 16.47
CA PRO A 185 -13.19 29.78 17.01
C PRO A 185 -12.79 28.45 16.37
N VAL A 186 -13.74 27.68 15.86
CA VAL A 186 -13.49 26.43 15.12
C VAL A 186 -12.99 26.74 13.71
N HIS A 187 -13.61 27.74 13.06
CA HIS A 187 -13.18 28.20 11.74
C HIS A 187 -11.74 28.70 11.75
N GLU A 188 -11.35 29.50 12.75
CA GLU A 188 -9.98 30.00 12.90
C GLU A 188 -8.95 28.89 13.12
N ARG A 189 -9.36 27.74 13.69
CA ARG A 189 -8.47 26.58 13.90
C ARG A 189 -8.33 25.71 12.66
N LEU A 190 -9.26 25.80 11.72
CA LEU A 190 -9.25 25.04 10.47
C LEU A 190 -8.50 25.74 9.32
N LEU A 191 -8.15 27.00 9.51
CA LEU A 191 -7.32 27.80 8.61
C LEU A 191 -5.85 27.76 9.02
#